data_b6a6c8b58134620f788d9edb4b483e49
#
_entry.id   b6a6c8b58134620f788d9edb4b483e49
#
_cell.length_a   1.000
_cell.length_b   1.000
_cell.length_c   1.000
_cell.angle_alpha   90.00
_cell.angle_beta   90.00
_cell.angle_gamma   90.00
#
_symmetry.space_group_name_H-M   'P 1'
#
loop_
_entity.id
_entity.type
_entity.pdbx_description
1 polymer ?
#
loop_
_entity_poly.entity_id
_entity_poly.type
_entity_poly.pdbx_seq_one_letter_code
_entity_poly.pdbx_strand_id
1 'polypeptide(L)'
;MSILFSNPPWWENKESRGFLRKKRWRRGVRSGSRWPFTYLGRCTPDNSRAKDYIPYPYFLGYATSYVANNIGENNVYFRDSIAISESYKSFYNYLDTIKNKIEYFLIESATPSWNHDYELIKEIKKKYPNLKIIVAGPISTSDQKWDSDIIHAVIKGEFEKNVMKVINGENGLINHDLLTLEEMNKAPFPYY
;
A
#
# COMPACT_ATOMS: atom_id res chain seq x y z
N MET A 1 0.97 -2.27 19.93
CA MET A 1 1.32 -1.46 18.75
C MET A 1 1.24 -2.35 17.52
N SER A 2 0.40 -2.03 16.55
CA SER A 2 0.18 -2.91 15.39
C SER A 2 0.05 -2.09 14.10
N ILE A 3 0.44 -2.69 12.98
CA ILE A 3 0.53 -2.03 11.67
C ILE A 3 -0.14 -2.87 10.58
N LEU A 4 -0.85 -2.20 9.66
CA LEU A 4 -1.32 -2.78 8.41
C LEU A 4 -0.44 -2.31 7.24
N PHE A 5 0.16 -3.25 6.54
CA PHE A 5 0.80 -3.05 5.23
C PHE A 5 -0.23 -3.29 4.14
N SER A 6 -0.44 -2.30 3.27
CA SER A 6 -1.51 -2.37 2.29
C SER A 6 -1.04 -2.07 0.87
N ASN A 7 -1.31 -3.00 -0.03
CA ASN A 7 -1.43 -2.78 -1.45
C ASN A 7 -2.92 -2.60 -1.76
N PRO A 8 -3.44 -1.34 -1.85
CA PRO A 8 -4.87 -1.09 -1.78
C PRO A 8 -5.61 -1.48 -3.06
N PRO A 9 -6.96 -1.48 -3.04
CA PRO A 9 -7.76 -1.80 -4.20
C PRO A 9 -7.41 -0.98 -5.43
N TRP A 10 -7.52 -1.61 -6.58
CA TRP A 10 -7.16 -1.03 -7.86
C TRP A 10 -8.37 -0.72 -8.75
N TRP A 11 -9.47 -1.45 -8.52
CA TRP A 11 -10.63 -1.38 -9.37
C TRP A 11 -11.69 -0.42 -8.85
N GLU A 12 -12.11 0.49 -9.70
CA GLU A 12 -13.31 1.30 -9.51
C GLU A 12 -14.40 0.82 -10.44
N ASN A 13 -15.59 0.60 -9.90
CA ASN A 13 -16.78 0.34 -10.72
C ASN A 13 -17.39 1.69 -11.13
N LYS A 14 -17.28 2.07 -12.40
CA LYS A 14 -18.01 3.21 -12.96
C LYS A 14 -19.29 2.72 -13.61
N GLU A 15 -20.41 3.32 -13.25
CA GLU A 15 -21.66 3.12 -13.98
C GLU A 15 -21.51 3.75 -15.37
N SER A 16 -21.62 2.95 -16.42
CA SER A 16 -21.75 3.49 -17.76
C SER A 16 -23.18 3.96 -17.97
N ARG A 17 -23.40 5.20 -18.40
CA ARG A 17 -24.66 5.66 -18.96
C ARG A 17 -24.93 4.90 -20.27
N GLY A 18 -25.58 3.76 -20.19
CA GLY A 18 -25.90 2.95 -21.37
C GLY A 18 -25.94 1.48 -21.01
N PHE A 19 -27.03 0.87 -21.40
CA PHE A 19 -27.45 -0.52 -21.27
C PHE A 19 -26.30 -1.52 -20.92
N LEU A 20 -26.28 -2.00 -19.67
CA LEU A 20 -25.92 -3.35 -19.25
C LEU A 20 -24.48 -3.72 -18.86
N ARG A 21 -23.46 -2.89 -18.83
CA ARG A 21 -22.15 -3.35 -18.29
C ARG A 21 -21.52 -2.36 -17.34
N LYS A 22 -21.42 -2.72 -16.05
CA LYS A 22 -20.55 -2.04 -15.06
C LYS A 22 -19.11 -2.17 -15.56
N LYS A 23 -18.55 -1.10 -16.14
CA LYS A 23 -17.15 -1.07 -16.53
C LYS A 23 -16.29 -0.90 -15.27
N ARG A 24 -15.32 -1.75 -15.09
CA ARG A 24 -14.29 -1.62 -14.06
C ARG A 24 -13.11 -0.83 -14.63
N TRP A 25 -12.65 0.15 -13.88
CA TRP A 25 -11.51 0.96 -14.25
C TRP A 25 -10.40 0.81 -13.22
N ARG A 26 -9.15 0.88 -13.66
CA ARG A 26 -7.99 0.90 -12.77
C ARG A 26 -7.73 2.31 -12.30
N ARG A 27 -7.33 2.43 -11.04
CA ARG A 27 -6.83 3.66 -10.45
C ARG A 27 -5.31 3.64 -10.43
N GLY A 28 -4.69 4.04 -11.54
CA GLY A 28 -3.24 4.15 -11.66
C GLY A 28 -2.48 2.82 -11.74
N VAL A 29 -1.28 2.79 -11.22
CA VAL A 29 -0.37 1.64 -11.19
C VAL A 29 -0.06 1.28 -9.76
N ARG A 30 -0.25 0.03 -9.38
CA ARG A 30 0.06 -0.47 -8.04
C ARG A 30 1.45 -1.08 -7.97
N SER A 31 2.00 -1.10 -6.78
CA SER A 31 3.23 -1.81 -6.49
C SER A 31 3.12 -3.28 -6.91
N GLY A 32 4.18 -3.81 -7.46
CA GLY A 32 4.20 -5.16 -8.01
C GLY A 32 3.42 -5.36 -9.31
N SER A 33 2.50 -4.46 -9.66
CA SER A 33 1.62 -4.59 -10.83
C SER A 33 2.10 -3.85 -12.09
N ARG A 34 3.33 -3.36 -12.11
CA ARG A 34 3.88 -2.46 -13.12
C ARG A 34 3.94 -3.05 -14.52
N TRP A 35 4.33 -4.29 -14.64
CA TRP A 35 4.48 -5.06 -15.85
C TRP A 35 3.50 -6.22 -15.82
N PRO A 36 2.88 -6.61 -16.87
CA PRO A 36 2.78 -6.09 -18.23
C PRO A 36 1.64 -5.08 -18.43
N PHE A 37 0.97 -4.65 -17.39
CA PHE A 37 -0.28 -3.90 -17.47
C PHE A 37 -0.13 -2.53 -18.09
N THR A 38 0.96 -1.82 -17.80
CA THR A 38 1.27 -0.53 -18.41
C THR A 38 1.77 -0.68 -19.85
N TYR A 39 2.52 -1.72 -20.13
CA TYR A 39 3.11 -1.94 -21.44
C TYR A 39 2.08 -2.25 -22.53
N LEU A 40 1.06 -3.00 -22.20
CA LEU A 40 0.04 -3.40 -23.17
C LEU A 40 -1.07 -2.39 -23.40
N GLY A 41 -1.10 -1.27 -22.67
CA GLY A 41 -2.14 -0.23 -22.79
C GLY A 41 -3.57 -0.73 -22.55
N ARG A 42 -3.73 -1.98 -22.13
CA ARG A 42 -5.00 -2.66 -21.97
C ARG A 42 -5.48 -2.58 -20.54
N CYS A 43 -6.17 -1.49 -20.25
CA CYS A 43 -6.70 -1.21 -18.91
C CYS A 43 -8.13 -1.71 -18.69
N THR A 44 -8.63 -2.63 -19.50
CA THR A 44 -9.98 -3.14 -19.32
C THR A 44 -9.99 -4.44 -18.51
N PRO A 45 -10.98 -4.63 -17.64
CA PRO A 45 -11.11 -5.85 -16.83
C PRO A 45 -11.34 -7.11 -17.65
N ASP A 46 -11.86 -6.95 -18.87
CA ASP A 46 -12.18 -8.06 -19.76
C ASP A 46 -10.96 -8.62 -20.52
N ASN A 47 -9.78 -8.03 -20.28
CA ASN A 47 -8.55 -8.55 -20.85
C ASN A 47 -8.10 -9.79 -20.06
N SER A 48 -8.40 -10.98 -20.57
CA SER A 48 -8.05 -12.26 -19.97
C SER A 48 -6.56 -12.37 -19.63
N ARG A 49 -5.69 -11.89 -20.53
CA ARG A 49 -4.22 -11.94 -20.31
C ARG A 49 -3.74 -11.10 -19.13
N ALA A 50 -4.49 -10.06 -18.74
CA ALA A 50 -4.18 -9.26 -17.57
C ALA A 50 -4.66 -9.89 -16.25
N LYS A 51 -5.52 -10.91 -16.31
CA LYS A 51 -6.00 -11.64 -15.13
C LYS A 51 -5.02 -12.68 -14.65
N ASP A 52 -4.16 -13.16 -15.55
CA ASP A 52 -3.34 -14.36 -15.30
C ASP A 52 -1.98 -14.05 -14.67
N TYR A 53 -1.62 -12.74 -14.60
CA TYR A 53 -0.36 -12.32 -14.01
C TYR A 53 -0.57 -11.19 -13.03
N ILE A 54 -0.45 -11.48 -11.75
CA ILE A 54 -0.51 -10.53 -10.66
C ILE A 54 0.83 -10.61 -9.93
N PRO A 55 1.76 -9.68 -10.20
CA PRO A 55 3.04 -9.69 -9.52
C PRO A 55 2.88 -9.43 -8.04
N TYR A 56 3.61 -10.17 -7.25
CA TYR A 56 3.68 -10.00 -5.81
C TYR A 56 4.35 -8.65 -5.45
N PRO A 57 3.84 -7.89 -4.47
CA PRO A 57 4.42 -6.62 -4.04
C PRO A 57 5.64 -6.86 -3.13
N TYR A 58 6.79 -7.19 -3.73
CA TYR A 58 7.99 -7.65 -3.03
C TYR A 58 8.45 -6.71 -1.92
N PHE A 59 8.57 -5.42 -2.18
CA PHE A 59 9.04 -4.46 -1.17
C PHE A 59 8.11 -4.39 0.03
N LEU A 60 6.79 -4.40 -0.24
CA LEU A 60 5.79 -4.42 0.82
C LEU A 60 5.87 -5.72 1.63
N GLY A 61 6.06 -6.86 0.95
CA GLY A 61 6.20 -8.17 1.59
C GLY A 61 7.46 -8.27 2.44
N TYR A 62 8.60 -7.80 1.95
CA TYR A 62 9.85 -7.78 2.73
C TYR A 62 9.73 -6.89 3.98
N ALA A 63 9.20 -5.68 3.82
CA ALA A 63 9.01 -4.78 4.95
C ALA A 63 8.04 -5.37 5.98
N THR A 64 6.99 -6.05 5.52
CA THR A 64 6.03 -6.73 6.40
C THR A 64 6.73 -7.78 7.25
N SER A 65 7.51 -8.67 6.62
CA SER A 65 8.25 -9.73 7.32
C SER A 65 9.31 -9.17 8.26
N TYR A 66 10.05 -8.15 7.82
CA TYR A 66 11.06 -7.49 8.64
C TYR A 66 10.43 -6.91 9.92
N VAL A 67 9.33 -6.22 9.79
CA VAL A 67 8.61 -5.63 10.93
C VAL A 67 8.00 -6.74 11.81
N ALA A 68 7.40 -7.77 11.22
CA ALA A 68 6.85 -8.90 11.97
C ALA A 68 7.91 -9.60 12.84
N ASN A 69 9.13 -9.73 12.32
CA ASN A 69 10.26 -10.29 13.06
C ASN A 69 10.68 -9.43 14.27
N ASN A 70 10.46 -8.11 14.20
CA ASN A 70 10.85 -7.17 15.25
C ASN A 70 9.77 -6.93 16.31
N ILE A 71 8.48 -6.91 15.92
CA ILE A 71 7.37 -6.60 16.83
C ILE A 71 6.43 -7.77 17.08
N GLY A 72 6.67 -8.91 16.43
CA GLY A 72 5.85 -10.13 16.50
C GLY A 72 4.74 -10.17 15.43
N GLU A 73 4.51 -11.36 14.87
CA GLU A 73 3.55 -11.60 13.77
C GLU A 73 2.12 -11.16 14.11
N ASN A 74 1.68 -11.34 15.36
CA ASN A 74 0.35 -10.94 15.79
C ASN A 74 0.08 -9.43 15.76
N ASN A 75 1.13 -8.63 15.61
CA ASN A 75 1.08 -7.18 15.53
C ASN A 75 1.15 -6.64 14.11
N VAL A 76 1.24 -7.51 13.11
CA VAL A 76 1.40 -7.13 11.72
C VAL A 76 0.26 -7.71 10.88
N TYR A 77 -0.32 -6.88 10.05
CA TYR A 77 -1.35 -7.22 9.09
C TYR A 77 -0.85 -6.92 7.69
N PHE A 78 -1.09 -7.82 6.76
CA PHE A 78 -0.77 -7.63 5.35
C PHE A 78 -2.03 -7.77 4.50
N ARG A 79 -2.26 -6.83 3.59
CA ARG A 79 -3.42 -6.87 2.71
C ARG A 79 -3.06 -6.51 1.27
N ASP A 80 -2.96 -7.51 0.41
CA ASP A 80 -2.85 -7.32 -1.03
C ASP A 80 -4.22 -7.40 -1.69
N SER A 81 -4.88 -6.24 -1.79
CA SER A 81 -6.20 -6.13 -2.41
C SER A 81 -6.19 -6.42 -3.92
N ILE A 82 -5.00 -6.33 -4.56
CA ILE A 82 -4.84 -6.65 -5.97
C ILE A 82 -4.94 -8.15 -6.18
N ALA A 83 -4.19 -8.95 -5.39
CA ALA A 83 -4.16 -10.40 -5.47
C ALA A 83 -5.56 -11.01 -5.29
N ILE A 84 -6.34 -10.48 -4.38
CA ILE A 84 -7.70 -10.97 -4.10
C ILE A 84 -8.80 -10.26 -4.90
N SER A 85 -8.44 -9.41 -5.86
CA SER A 85 -9.39 -8.63 -6.68
C SER A 85 -10.40 -7.84 -5.85
N GLU A 86 -9.96 -7.27 -4.74
CA GLU A 86 -10.79 -6.61 -3.75
C GLU A 86 -11.38 -5.29 -4.26
N SER A 87 -12.64 -5.02 -3.90
CA SER A 87 -13.27 -3.72 -4.11
C SER A 87 -12.97 -2.76 -2.95
N TYR A 88 -13.08 -1.44 -3.18
CA TYR A 88 -12.97 -0.45 -2.11
C TYR A 88 -13.98 -0.69 -0.97
N LYS A 89 -15.21 -1.08 -1.30
CA LYS A 89 -16.22 -1.42 -0.28
C LYS A 89 -15.77 -2.58 0.61
N SER A 90 -15.22 -3.64 0.00
CA SER A 90 -14.70 -4.80 0.76
C SER A 90 -13.50 -4.40 1.61
N PHE A 91 -12.60 -3.58 1.06
CA PHE A 91 -11.44 -3.07 1.77
C PHE A 91 -11.83 -2.25 3.00
N TYR A 92 -12.81 -1.33 2.89
CA TYR A 92 -13.31 -0.60 4.05
C TYR A 92 -13.99 -1.50 5.08
N ASN A 93 -14.73 -2.52 4.65
CA ASN A 93 -15.29 -3.51 5.57
C ASN A 93 -14.18 -4.26 6.33
N TYR A 94 -13.10 -4.62 5.65
CA TYR A 94 -11.94 -5.22 6.28
C TYR A 94 -11.30 -4.26 7.31
N LEU A 95 -11.06 -3.01 6.93
CA LEU A 95 -10.54 -2.00 7.87
C LEU A 95 -11.43 -1.85 9.11
N ASP A 96 -12.75 -1.90 8.95
CA ASP A 96 -13.69 -1.85 10.08
C ASP A 96 -13.52 -3.02 11.05
N THR A 97 -13.07 -4.19 10.58
CA THR A 97 -12.82 -5.35 11.45
C THR A 97 -11.54 -5.23 12.27
N ILE A 98 -10.56 -4.45 11.81
CA ILE A 98 -9.25 -4.34 12.44
C ILE A 98 -8.93 -2.96 13.00
N LYS A 99 -9.77 -1.94 12.79
CA LYS A 99 -9.52 -0.55 13.16
C LYS A 99 -9.10 -0.30 14.61
N ASN A 100 -9.62 -1.13 15.55
CA ASN A 100 -9.28 -1.03 16.97
C ASN A 100 -8.02 -1.85 17.34
N LYS A 101 -7.46 -2.57 16.37
CA LYS A 101 -6.27 -3.41 16.56
C LYS A 101 -5.02 -2.78 15.97
N ILE A 102 -5.16 -1.87 15.01
CA ILE A 102 -4.04 -1.24 14.32
C ILE A 102 -3.86 0.21 14.73
N GLU A 103 -2.62 0.63 14.86
CA GLU A 103 -2.22 2.01 15.13
C GLU A 103 -1.68 2.69 13.87
N TYR A 104 -1.04 1.89 12.99
CA TYR A 104 -0.43 2.38 11.76
C TYR A 104 -1.05 1.74 10.53
N PHE A 105 -1.16 2.53 9.48
CA PHE A 105 -1.55 2.10 8.13
C PHE A 105 -0.47 2.55 7.15
N LEU A 106 0.24 1.59 6.57
CA LEU A 106 1.24 1.84 5.55
C LEU A 106 0.67 1.53 4.16
N ILE A 107 0.82 2.49 3.26
CA ILE A 107 0.48 2.35 1.84
C ILE A 107 1.74 2.51 0.99
N GLU A 108 1.98 1.54 0.09
CA GLU A 108 2.98 1.69 -0.96
C GLU A 108 2.34 2.33 -2.18
N SER A 109 2.82 3.50 -2.58
CA SER A 109 2.26 4.29 -3.68
C SER A 109 3.30 4.68 -4.71
N ALA A 110 2.82 4.92 -5.93
CA ALA A 110 3.64 5.36 -7.07
C ALA A 110 3.03 6.60 -7.70
N THR A 111 3.85 7.39 -8.41
CA THR A 111 3.42 8.63 -9.07
C THR A 111 2.12 8.46 -9.89
N PRO A 112 1.93 7.41 -10.71
CA PRO A 112 0.71 7.25 -11.50
C PRO A 112 -0.55 6.94 -10.68
N SER A 113 -0.42 6.46 -9.45
CA SER A 113 -1.55 6.15 -8.56
C SER A 113 -1.80 7.21 -7.49
N TRP A 114 -0.84 8.11 -7.29
CA TRP A 114 -0.83 9.03 -6.15
C TRP A 114 -2.14 9.80 -5.93
N ASN A 115 -2.70 10.39 -6.96
CA ASN A 115 -3.94 11.15 -6.81
C ASN A 115 -5.09 10.30 -6.23
N HIS A 116 -5.17 9.04 -6.65
CA HIS A 116 -6.19 8.12 -6.15
C HIS A 116 -5.85 7.60 -4.74
N ASP A 117 -4.56 7.39 -4.47
CA ASP A 117 -4.09 6.95 -3.16
C ASP A 117 -4.25 8.05 -2.12
N TYR A 118 -4.00 9.29 -2.51
CA TYR A 118 -4.19 10.43 -1.62
C TYR A 118 -5.68 10.63 -1.25
N GLU A 119 -6.60 10.47 -2.22
CA GLU A 119 -8.04 10.48 -1.90
C GLU A 119 -8.41 9.35 -0.94
N LEU A 120 -7.89 8.14 -1.16
CA LEU A 120 -8.09 7.01 -0.25
C LEU A 120 -7.56 7.32 1.16
N ILE A 121 -6.36 7.89 1.26
CA ILE A 121 -5.73 8.29 2.52
C ILE A 121 -6.61 9.31 3.26
N LYS A 122 -7.12 10.32 2.57
CA LYS A 122 -8.03 11.32 3.17
C LYS A 122 -9.30 10.69 3.71
N GLU A 123 -9.91 9.78 2.94
CA GLU A 123 -11.11 9.06 3.38
C GLU A 123 -10.82 8.17 4.60
N ILE A 124 -9.69 7.45 4.60
CA ILE A 124 -9.25 6.63 5.74
C ILE A 124 -9.04 7.52 6.97
N LYS A 125 -8.31 8.62 6.84
CA LYS A 125 -8.04 9.53 7.95
C LYS A 125 -9.30 10.17 8.51
N LYS A 126 -10.24 10.53 7.65
CA LYS A 126 -11.57 11.04 8.06
C LYS A 126 -12.37 9.99 8.84
N LYS A 127 -12.33 8.73 8.40
CA LYS A 127 -13.09 7.63 9.03
C LYS A 127 -12.43 7.10 10.30
N TYR A 128 -11.08 7.13 10.33
CA TYR A 128 -10.25 6.60 11.43
C TYR A 128 -9.22 7.67 11.86
N PRO A 129 -9.63 8.73 12.56
CA PRO A 129 -8.78 9.90 12.82
C PRO A 129 -7.51 9.58 13.64
N ASN A 130 -7.56 8.57 14.47
CA ASN A 130 -6.41 8.15 15.29
C ASN A 130 -5.38 7.29 14.53
N LEU A 131 -5.73 6.81 13.33
CA LEU A 131 -4.83 5.97 12.54
C LEU A 131 -3.69 6.81 11.97
N LYS A 132 -2.47 6.40 12.22
CA LYS A 132 -1.25 7.04 11.72
C LYS A 132 -0.94 6.51 10.32
N ILE A 133 -0.96 7.39 9.34
CA ILE A 133 -0.76 7.03 7.93
C ILE A 133 0.72 7.12 7.57
N ILE A 134 1.27 6.07 7.01
CA ILE A 134 2.64 6.02 6.48
C ILE A 134 2.56 5.84 4.96
N VAL A 135 3.27 6.70 4.24
CA VAL A 135 3.41 6.61 2.77
C VAL A 135 4.81 6.13 2.44
N ALA A 136 4.92 5.10 1.63
CA ALA A 136 6.16 4.56 1.12
C ALA A 136 6.09 4.33 -0.40
N GLY A 137 7.18 3.87 -1.00
CA GLY A 137 7.27 3.54 -2.42
C GLY A 137 7.72 4.72 -3.29
N PRO A 138 7.71 4.58 -4.62
CA PRO A 138 8.31 5.53 -5.56
C PRO A 138 7.81 6.97 -5.44
N ILE A 139 6.59 7.19 -4.98
CA ILE A 139 6.04 8.54 -4.78
C ILE A 139 6.82 9.35 -3.74
N SER A 140 7.37 8.68 -2.73
CA SER A 140 8.07 9.32 -1.61
C SER A 140 9.34 10.08 -2.03
N THR A 141 9.89 9.77 -3.20
CA THR A 141 11.07 10.45 -3.76
C THR A 141 10.73 11.67 -4.61
N SER A 142 9.45 11.95 -4.81
CA SER A 142 9.00 13.14 -5.54
C SER A 142 9.12 14.41 -4.69
N ASP A 143 9.17 15.57 -5.37
CA ASP A 143 9.23 16.89 -4.72
C ASP A 143 7.88 17.38 -4.19
N GLN A 144 6.98 16.47 -3.82
CA GLN A 144 5.67 16.83 -3.31
C GLN A 144 5.73 17.42 -1.90
N LYS A 145 4.83 18.36 -1.64
CA LYS A 145 4.54 18.79 -0.28
C LYS A 145 3.58 17.78 0.36
N TRP A 146 3.98 17.29 1.52
CA TRP A 146 3.20 16.32 2.28
C TRP A 146 2.34 17.03 3.32
N ASP A 147 1.07 16.64 3.39
CA ASP A 147 0.14 17.16 4.38
C ASP A 147 0.34 16.43 5.72
N SER A 148 1.00 17.10 6.65
CA SER A 148 1.34 16.54 7.97
C SER A 148 0.13 16.31 8.87
N ASP A 149 -1.01 16.93 8.59
CA ASP A 149 -2.24 16.69 9.34
C ASP A 149 -2.90 15.35 8.97
N ILE A 150 -2.60 14.88 7.76
CA ILE A 150 -3.15 13.64 7.21
C ILE A 150 -2.11 12.52 7.26
N ILE A 151 -0.86 12.79 6.84
CA ILE A 151 0.20 11.81 6.68
C ILE A 151 1.17 11.95 7.85
N HIS A 152 1.26 10.90 8.65
CA HIS A 152 2.13 10.85 9.83
C HIS A 152 3.61 10.74 9.45
N ALA A 153 3.93 9.90 8.46
CA ALA A 153 5.29 9.73 7.98
C ALA A 153 5.36 9.41 6.49
N VAL A 154 6.42 9.87 5.83
CA VAL A 154 6.78 9.53 4.45
C VAL A 154 8.16 8.92 4.44
N ILE A 155 8.30 7.70 3.97
CA ILE A 155 9.55 6.96 3.96
C ILE A 155 10.16 7.02 2.56
N LYS A 156 11.36 7.58 2.43
CA LYS A 156 12.13 7.60 1.19
C LYS A 156 12.93 6.31 1.01
N GLY A 157 12.87 5.77 -0.21
CA GLY A 157 13.66 4.59 -0.58
C GLY A 157 13.11 3.28 0.00
N GLU A 158 14.01 2.38 0.38
CA GLU A 158 13.66 1.13 1.04
C GLU A 158 13.06 1.40 2.41
N PHE A 159 12.05 0.64 2.78
CA PHE A 159 11.26 0.99 3.94
C PHE A 159 11.22 -0.06 5.06
N GLU A 160 11.90 -1.18 4.92
CA GLU A 160 11.99 -2.23 5.93
C GLU A 160 12.45 -1.67 7.30
N LYS A 161 13.66 -1.13 7.33
CA LYS A 161 14.26 -0.55 8.53
C LYS A 161 13.60 0.76 8.96
N ASN A 162 13.20 1.55 7.97
CA ASN A 162 12.63 2.88 8.20
C ASN A 162 11.23 2.83 8.82
N VAL A 163 10.44 1.78 8.54
CA VAL A 163 9.17 1.56 9.22
C VAL A 163 9.37 1.39 10.72
N MET A 164 10.45 0.70 11.14
CA MET A 164 10.77 0.55 12.55
C MET A 164 11.10 1.87 13.24
N LYS A 165 11.74 2.82 12.53
CA LYS A 165 11.96 4.19 13.07
C LYS A 165 10.62 4.89 13.36
N VAL A 166 9.67 4.79 12.43
CA VAL A 166 8.33 5.37 12.62
C VAL A 166 7.59 4.70 13.78
N ILE A 167 7.66 3.38 13.88
CA ILE A 167 7.08 2.62 14.99
C ILE A 167 7.70 3.03 16.33
N ASN A 168 8.99 3.35 16.35
CA ASN A 168 9.74 3.82 17.53
C ASN A 168 9.56 5.32 17.83
N GLY A 169 8.70 6.03 17.07
CA GLY A 169 8.28 7.39 17.38
C GLY A 169 8.76 8.48 16.42
N GLU A 170 9.56 8.16 15.40
CA GLU A 170 9.88 9.13 14.36
C GLU A 170 8.66 9.44 13.49
N ASN A 171 8.58 10.67 12.97
CA ASN A 171 7.51 11.13 12.10
C ASN A 171 8.03 12.11 11.03
N GLY A 172 7.13 12.52 10.13
CA GLY A 172 7.48 13.42 9.04
C GLY A 172 8.25 12.70 7.93
N LEU A 173 9.28 13.33 7.37
CA LEU A 173 10.07 12.78 6.27
C LEU A 173 11.21 11.92 6.82
N ILE A 174 11.10 10.62 6.64
CA ILE A 174 12.11 9.65 7.04
C ILE A 174 13.07 9.44 5.86
N ASN A 175 14.33 9.79 6.07
CA ASN A 175 15.34 9.65 5.04
C ASN A 175 15.79 8.20 4.89
N HIS A 176 16.28 7.93 3.70
CA HIS A 176 16.79 6.66 3.25
C HIS A 176 17.85 6.07 4.23
N ASP A 177 17.62 4.84 4.64
CA ASP A 177 18.51 4.07 5.49
C ASP A 177 18.44 2.61 5.05
N LEU A 178 19.51 2.15 4.40
CA LEU A 178 19.58 0.81 3.83
C LEU A 178 19.91 -0.23 4.89
N LEU A 179 19.46 -1.44 4.66
CA LEU A 179 19.97 -2.61 5.36
C LEU A 179 21.45 -2.80 4.99
N THR A 180 22.29 -3.07 5.98
CA THR A 180 23.65 -3.55 5.75
C THR A 180 23.61 -4.95 5.13
N LEU A 181 24.73 -5.39 4.55
CA LEU A 181 24.83 -6.75 4.00
C LEU A 181 24.52 -7.82 5.07
N GLU A 182 24.96 -7.59 6.30
CA GLU A 182 24.69 -8.50 7.42
C GLU A 182 23.19 -8.52 7.78
N GLU A 183 22.53 -7.37 7.83
CA GLU A 183 21.10 -7.25 8.07
C GLU A 183 20.29 -7.89 6.93
N MET A 184 20.72 -7.69 5.67
CA MET A 184 20.08 -8.33 4.50
C MET A 184 20.20 -9.87 4.56
N ASN A 185 21.34 -10.40 4.95
CA ASN A 185 21.55 -11.85 5.08
C ASN A 185 20.71 -12.48 6.20
N LYS A 186 20.28 -11.68 7.17
CA LYS A 186 19.40 -12.09 8.28
C LYS A 186 17.92 -11.76 8.02
N ALA A 187 17.63 -11.01 6.95
CA ALA A 187 16.26 -10.60 6.65
C ALA A 187 15.40 -11.83 6.34
N PRO A 188 14.17 -11.88 6.86
CA PRO A 188 13.26 -12.98 6.55
C PRO A 188 12.81 -12.93 5.08
N PHE A 189 12.29 -14.08 4.60
CA PHE A 189 11.62 -14.09 3.30
C PHE A 189 10.39 -13.17 3.29
N PRO A 190 9.94 -12.72 2.10
CA PRO A 190 8.74 -11.90 1.99
C PRO A 190 7.53 -12.57 2.64
N TYR A 191 6.66 -11.76 3.20
CA TYR A 191 5.44 -12.21 3.85
C TYR A 191 4.44 -12.76 2.82
N TYR A 192 3.83 -13.94 3.09
CA TYR A 192 2.86 -14.60 2.21
C TYR A 192 1.50 -14.72 2.87
#